data_561a30c293f8da4559389ca730cfb588
#
_entry.id   561a30c293f8da4559389ca730cfb588
#
_cell.length_a   1.000
_cell.length_b   1.000
_cell.length_c   1.000
_cell.angle_alpha   90.00
_cell.angle_beta   90.00
_cell.angle_gamma   90.00
#
_symmetry.space_group_name_H-M   'P 1'
#
loop_
_entity.id
_entity.type
_entity.pdbx_description
1 polymer ?
#
loop_
_entity_poly.entity_id
_entity_poly.type
_entity_poly.pdbx_seq_one_letter_code
_entity_poly.pdbx_strand_id
1 'polypeptide(L)'
;IRYMFLHFPRINKALKYLPFAVILMFPLTSSGQSLSDGIYTEEQASRGAEEYAARCASCHSADLRGNSNSPSLIGLSFMFIWEGRTLGDLFTKMSNEMPTDQPGSLSQQSYAAILAFILKSNDFPAGGKELASNADALESININAQ
;
A
#
# COMPACT_ATOMS: atom_id res chain seq x y z
N ILE A 1 46.85 -29.25 67.95
CA ILE A 1 46.22 -28.22 67.16
C ILE A 1 46.57 -28.54 65.71
N ARG A 2 45.59 -29.01 64.94
CA ARG A 2 45.74 -29.43 63.54
C ARG A 2 45.35 -28.28 62.66
N TYR A 3 46.24 -27.74 61.87
CA TYR A 3 45.97 -26.76 60.80
C TYR A 3 45.43 -27.52 59.57
N MET A 4 44.20 -27.23 59.19
CA MET A 4 43.56 -27.75 58.01
C MET A 4 43.86 -26.84 56.82
N PHE A 5 44.72 -27.30 55.90
CA PHE A 5 45.02 -26.61 54.65
C PHE A 5 43.82 -26.68 53.71
N LEU A 6 43.16 -25.52 53.50
CA LEU A 6 42.17 -25.38 52.48
C LEU A 6 42.82 -25.30 51.10
N HIS A 7 42.59 -26.32 50.30
CA HIS A 7 43.04 -26.38 48.89
C HIS A 7 42.07 -25.56 48.04
N PHE A 8 42.50 -24.41 47.52
CA PHE A 8 41.79 -23.66 46.50
C PHE A 8 42.06 -24.28 45.11
N PRO A 9 41.01 -24.64 44.33
CA PRO A 9 41.19 -25.13 43.00
C PRO A 9 41.63 -23.96 42.07
N ARG A 10 42.68 -24.23 41.26
CA ARG A 10 43.17 -23.33 40.23
C ARG A 10 42.07 -23.07 39.19
N ILE A 11 41.67 -21.81 39.10
CA ILE A 11 40.76 -21.34 38.03
C ILE A 11 41.52 -21.43 36.71
N ASN A 12 41.08 -22.31 35.81
CA ASN A 12 41.61 -22.51 34.49
C ASN A 12 41.41 -21.23 33.62
N LYS A 13 42.50 -20.69 33.14
CA LYS A 13 42.58 -19.55 32.21
C LYS A 13 42.16 -19.97 30.77
N ALA A 14 41.00 -20.52 30.60
CA ALA A 14 40.47 -20.94 29.28
C ALA A 14 39.26 -20.11 28.83
N LEU A 15 39.30 -18.77 29.10
CA LEU A 15 38.22 -17.87 28.61
C LEU A 15 38.88 -16.72 27.82
N LYS A 16 39.57 -17.04 26.73
CA LYS A 16 40.26 -16.03 25.92
C LYS A 16 39.83 -15.90 24.46
N TYR A 17 38.82 -16.57 24.01
CA TYR A 17 38.34 -16.42 22.63
C TYR A 17 36.81 -16.48 22.56
N LEU A 18 36.08 -15.46 23.06
CA LEU A 18 34.76 -15.18 22.54
C LEU A 18 34.97 -14.43 21.20
N PRO A 19 34.52 -14.99 20.07
CA PRO A 19 34.50 -14.23 18.85
C PRO A 19 33.46 -13.11 19.04
N PHE A 20 33.91 -11.87 18.95
CA PHE A 20 33.05 -10.69 18.90
C PHE A 20 32.26 -10.80 17.59
N ALA A 21 31.05 -11.38 17.65
CA ALA A 21 30.14 -11.42 16.52
C ALA A 21 29.72 -9.96 16.22
N VAL A 22 30.39 -9.37 15.24
CA VAL A 22 29.96 -8.10 14.66
C VAL A 22 28.62 -8.35 13.97
N ILE A 23 27.52 -8.07 14.67
CA ILE A 23 26.19 -8.03 14.08
C ILE A 23 26.18 -6.79 13.18
N LEU A 24 26.41 -7.00 11.89
CA LEU A 24 26.17 -6.01 10.85
C LEU A 24 24.65 -5.75 10.84
N MET A 25 24.22 -4.73 11.59
CA MET A 25 22.89 -4.16 11.43
C MET A 25 22.81 -3.48 10.06
N PHE A 26 22.33 -4.23 9.07
CA PHE A 26 21.88 -3.62 7.83
C PHE A 26 20.64 -2.76 8.16
N PRO A 27 20.66 -1.45 7.85
CA PRO A 27 19.44 -0.66 7.94
C PRO A 27 18.43 -1.26 6.96
N LEU A 28 17.29 -1.74 7.47
CA LEU A 28 16.11 -2.02 6.67
C LEU A 28 15.60 -0.68 6.16
N THR A 29 16.08 -0.25 5.00
CA THR A 29 15.48 0.85 4.27
C THR A 29 14.11 0.37 3.80
N SER A 30 13.06 0.73 4.52
CA SER A 30 11.69 0.62 4.05
C SER A 30 11.55 1.61 2.89
N SER A 31 11.77 1.17 1.67
CA SER A 31 11.37 1.92 0.48
C SER A 31 9.85 1.97 0.49
N GLY A 32 9.26 3.14 0.70
CA GLY A 32 7.84 3.34 0.51
C GLY A 32 7.46 2.90 -0.91
N GLN A 33 6.36 2.16 -1.06
CA GLN A 33 5.86 1.77 -2.38
C GLN A 33 5.46 3.03 -3.16
N SER A 34 5.83 3.06 -4.45
CA SER A 34 5.44 4.10 -5.40
C SER A 34 4.38 3.55 -6.37
N LEU A 35 3.53 4.42 -6.90
CA LEU A 35 2.62 4.05 -7.99
C LEU A 35 3.35 3.50 -9.22
N SER A 36 4.58 3.95 -9.46
CA SER A 36 5.44 3.47 -10.55
C SER A 36 5.96 2.05 -10.35
N ASP A 37 5.84 1.47 -9.14
CA ASP A 37 6.33 0.11 -8.83
C ASP A 37 5.35 -0.99 -9.26
N GLY A 38 4.19 -0.63 -9.81
CA GLY A 38 3.15 -1.58 -10.21
C GLY A 38 2.49 -2.25 -9.00
N ILE A 39 1.61 -1.53 -8.35
CA ILE A 39 1.00 -1.89 -7.06
C ILE A 39 -0.35 -2.61 -7.19
N TYR A 40 -0.82 -2.88 -8.39
CA TYR A 40 -2.03 -3.63 -8.70
C TYR A 40 -1.77 -4.62 -9.84
N THR A 41 -2.65 -5.60 -10.07
CA THR A 41 -2.53 -6.52 -11.21
C THR A 41 -3.50 -6.16 -12.33
N GLU A 42 -3.18 -6.57 -13.56
CA GLU A 42 -4.07 -6.40 -14.73
C GLU A 42 -5.42 -7.08 -14.51
N GLU A 43 -5.42 -8.25 -13.87
CA GLU A 43 -6.65 -8.99 -13.55
C GLU A 43 -7.50 -8.23 -12.55
N GLN A 44 -6.88 -7.61 -11.54
CA GLN A 44 -7.60 -6.77 -10.57
C GLN A 44 -8.21 -5.55 -11.25
N ALA A 45 -7.46 -4.87 -12.10
CA ALA A 45 -7.98 -3.72 -12.86
C ALA A 45 -9.11 -4.11 -13.83
N SER A 46 -9.04 -5.31 -14.43
CA SER A 46 -10.12 -5.84 -15.28
C SER A 46 -11.41 -6.07 -14.51
N ARG A 47 -11.34 -6.71 -13.34
CA ARG A 47 -12.51 -6.83 -12.45
C ARG A 47 -13.04 -5.44 -12.02
N GLY A 48 -12.12 -4.50 -11.77
CA GLY A 48 -12.48 -3.12 -11.45
C GLY A 48 -13.22 -2.40 -12.55
N ALA A 49 -12.89 -2.67 -13.82
CA ALA A 49 -13.59 -2.10 -14.97
C ALA A 49 -15.05 -2.59 -15.04
N GLU A 50 -15.32 -3.85 -14.74
CA GLU A 50 -16.67 -4.41 -14.69
C GLU A 50 -17.50 -3.78 -13.55
N GLU A 51 -16.92 -3.69 -12.36
CA GLU A 51 -17.55 -3.04 -11.20
C GLU A 51 -17.80 -1.55 -11.45
N TYR A 52 -16.83 -0.85 -12.06
CA TYR A 52 -16.98 0.55 -12.45
C TYR A 52 -18.13 0.76 -13.42
N ALA A 53 -18.22 -0.06 -14.47
CA ALA A 53 -19.29 0.02 -15.45
C ALA A 53 -20.67 -0.16 -14.81
N ALA A 54 -20.78 -1.06 -13.82
CA ALA A 54 -22.02 -1.35 -13.13
C ALA A 54 -22.44 -0.29 -12.10
N ARG A 55 -21.49 0.35 -11.42
CA ARG A 55 -21.74 1.14 -10.20
C ARG A 55 -21.32 2.61 -10.25
N CYS A 56 -20.42 2.98 -11.18
CA CYS A 56 -19.79 4.31 -11.19
C CYS A 56 -20.05 5.07 -12.50
N ALA A 57 -20.12 4.34 -13.62
CA ALA A 57 -20.18 4.92 -14.96
C ALA A 57 -21.42 5.79 -15.21
N SER A 58 -22.54 5.53 -14.53
CA SER A 58 -23.76 6.34 -14.65
C SER A 58 -23.54 7.81 -14.24
N CYS A 59 -22.64 8.06 -13.26
CA CYS A 59 -22.30 9.40 -12.80
C CYS A 59 -20.96 9.88 -13.37
N HIS A 60 -19.92 9.05 -13.35
CA HIS A 60 -18.58 9.44 -13.76
C HIS A 60 -18.27 9.21 -15.25
N SER A 61 -19.29 8.81 -16.03
CA SER A 61 -19.18 8.46 -17.46
C SER A 61 -18.36 7.18 -17.72
N ALA A 62 -18.67 6.46 -18.79
CA ALA A 62 -17.97 5.23 -19.14
C ALA A 62 -16.50 5.45 -19.49
N ASP A 63 -16.14 6.64 -19.93
CA ASP A 63 -14.78 7.07 -20.27
C ASP A 63 -14.04 7.75 -19.09
N LEU A 64 -14.57 7.72 -17.88
CA LEU A 64 -14.05 8.31 -16.64
C LEU A 64 -13.90 9.85 -16.68
N ARG A 65 -14.40 10.53 -17.72
CA ARG A 65 -14.25 11.99 -17.86
C ARG A 65 -15.20 12.79 -16.99
N GLY A 66 -16.15 12.11 -16.35
CA GLY A 66 -17.15 12.77 -15.53
C GLY A 66 -18.15 13.58 -16.35
N ASN A 67 -18.85 14.46 -15.67
CA ASN A 67 -19.82 15.39 -16.25
C ASN A 67 -19.97 16.63 -15.32
N SER A 68 -20.99 17.48 -15.54
CA SER A 68 -21.23 18.67 -14.71
C SER A 68 -21.46 18.38 -13.22
N ASN A 69 -21.86 17.16 -12.86
CA ASN A 69 -22.22 16.78 -11.49
C ASN A 69 -21.20 15.85 -10.82
N SER A 70 -20.30 15.24 -11.60
CA SER A 70 -19.31 14.27 -11.13
C SER A 70 -17.94 14.56 -11.76
N PRO A 71 -16.88 14.64 -10.95
CA PRO A 71 -15.56 14.98 -11.45
C PRO A 71 -15.01 13.90 -12.38
N SER A 72 -14.09 14.31 -13.27
CA SER A 72 -13.25 13.37 -14.01
C SER A 72 -12.37 12.56 -13.04
N LEU A 73 -12.23 11.28 -13.36
CA LEU A 73 -11.35 10.34 -12.62
C LEU A 73 -10.04 10.07 -13.36
N ILE A 74 -9.76 10.83 -14.43
CA ILE A 74 -8.55 10.68 -15.23
C ILE A 74 -7.89 12.02 -15.58
N GLY A 75 -6.60 11.93 -15.91
CA GLY A 75 -5.79 13.02 -16.45
C GLY A 75 -5.58 14.16 -15.47
N LEU A 76 -5.39 15.37 -16.00
CA LEU A 76 -5.07 16.54 -15.20
C LEU A 76 -6.11 16.86 -14.12
N SER A 77 -7.39 16.61 -14.39
CA SER A 77 -8.45 16.87 -13.41
C SER A 77 -8.37 15.92 -12.21
N PHE A 78 -8.01 14.66 -12.45
CA PHE A 78 -7.75 13.68 -11.38
C PHE A 78 -6.52 14.10 -10.58
N MET A 79 -5.42 14.39 -11.23
CA MET A 79 -4.17 14.81 -10.59
C MET A 79 -4.34 16.11 -9.80
N PHE A 80 -5.08 17.09 -10.32
CA PHE A 80 -5.35 18.35 -9.60
C PHE A 80 -5.98 18.13 -8.22
N ILE A 81 -6.81 17.10 -8.08
CA ILE A 81 -7.48 16.77 -6.80
C ILE A 81 -6.60 15.89 -5.90
N TRP A 82 -5.85 14.97 -6.51
CA TRP A 82 -5.25 13.85 -5.78
C TRP A 82 -3.72 13.90 -5.66
N GLU A 83 -3.02 14.70 -6.47
CA GLU A 83 -1.57 14.83 -6.38
C GLU A 83 -1.14 15.29 -4.98
N GLY A 84 -0.15 14.60 -4.43
CA GLY A 84 0.37 14.85 -3.07
C GLY A 84 -0.48 14.27 -1.94
N ARG A 85 -1.62 13.63 -2.26
CA ARG A 85 -2.43 12.87 -1.30
C ARG A 85 -2.09 11.39 -1.38
N THR A 86 -2.59 10.60 -0.43
CA THR A 86 -2.33 9.16 -0.39
C THR A 86 -3.40 8.35 -1.14
N LEU A 87 -3.05 7.13 -1.55
CA LEU A 87 -4.05 6.18 -2.01
C LEU A 87 -5.03 5.78 -0.90
N GLY A 88 -4.60 5.83 0.37
CA GLY A 88 -5.45 5.62 1.53
C GLY A 88 -6.56 6.66 1.62
N ASP A 89 -6.24 7.96 1.38
CA ASP A 89 -7.22 9.04 1.30
C ASP A 89 -8.27 8.79 0.20
N LEU A 90 -7.79 8.41 -1.00
CA LEU A 90 -8.68 8.15 -2.13
C LEU A 90 -9.56 6.93 -1.88
N PHE A 91 -8.99 5.85 -1.36
CA PHE A 91 -9.72 4.64 -0.99
C PHE A 91 -10.79 4.93 0.08
N THR A 92 -10.43 5.69 1.10
CA THR A 92 -11.34 6.12 2.18
C THR A 92 -12.52 6.93 1.62
N LYS A 93 -12.23 7.90 0.74
CA LYS A 93 -13.29 8.67 0.10
C LYS A 93 -14.21 7.79 -0.74
N MET A 94 -13.65 6.90 -1.55
CA MET A 94 -14.45 5.98 -2.37
C MET A 94 -15.32 5.07 -1.51
N SER A 95 -14.74 4.43 -0.49
CA SER A 95 -15.45 3.44 0.33
C SER A 95 -16.50 4.06 1.26
N ASN A 96 -16.37 5.33 1.63
CA ASN A 96 -17.31 5.98 2.55
C ASN A 96 -18.38 6.80 1.83
N GLU A 97 -18.10 7.32 0.63
CA GLU A 97 -18.98 8.30 -0.02
C GLU A 97 -19.53 7.82 -1.36
N MET A 98 -19.03 6.72 -1.92
CA MET A 98 -19.41 6.21 -3.24
C MET A 98 -19.98 4.79 -3.18
N PRO A 99 -20.89 4.44 -4.09
CA PRO A 99 -21.66 5.34 -4.95
C PRO A 99 -22.53 6.29 -4.13
N THR A 100 -22.75 7.51 -4.58
CA THR A 100 -23.47 8.54 -3.80
C THR A 100 -24.93 8.19 -3.48
N ASP A 101 -25.56 7.33 -4.27
CA ASP A 101 -26.92 6.80 -4.02
C ASP A 101 -26.91 5.68 -2.97
N GLN A 102 -25.77 4.99 -2.75
CA GLN A 102 -25.59 3.91 -1.78
C GLN A 102 -24.17 3.91 -1.21
N PRO A 103 -23.79 4.91 -0.41
CA PRO A 103 -22.42 5.01 0.14
C PRO A 103 -22.03 3.75 0.94
N GLY A 104 -20.81 3.26 0.73
CA GLY A 104 -20.29 2.10 1.45
C GLY A 104 -20.90 0.74 1.07
N SER A 105 -21.68 0.66 -0.01
CA SER A 105 -22.42 -0.54 -0.36
C SER A 105 -21.63 -1.65 -1.03
N LEU A 106 -20.39 -1.36 -1.48
CA LEU A 106 -19.54 -2.35 -2.12
C LEU A 106 -18.59 -3.02 -1.10
N SER A 107 -18.06 -4.19 -1.48
CA SER A 107 -17.01 -4.81 -0.69
C SER A 107 -15.71 -4.02 -0.78
N GLN A 108 -14.83 -4.14 0.23
CA GLN A 108 -13.52 -3.49 0.20
C GLN A 108 -12.68 -3.97 -1.00
N GLN A 109 -12.85 -5.23 -1.39
CA GLN A 109 -12.21 -5.81 -2.58
C GLN A 109 -12.73 -5.18 -3.88
N SER A 110 -14.04 -4.92 -3.98
CA SER A 110 -14.62 -4.21 -5.14
C SER A 110 -14.08 -2.78 -5.23
N TYR A 111 -14.00 -2.05 -4.11
CA TYR A 111 -13.39 -0.71 -4.09
C TYR A 111 -11.92 -0.75 -4.52
N ALA A 112 -11.13 -1.72 -4.04
CA ALA A 112 -9.73 -1.88 -4.44
C ALA A 112 -9.59 -2.20 -5.94
N ALA A 113 -10.48 -3.03 -6.48
CA ALA A 113 -10.49 -3.35 -7.90
C ALA A 113 -10.84 -2.11 -8.75
N ILE A 114 -11.87 -1.34 -8.35
CA ILE A 114 -12.23 -0.08 -9.02
C ILE A 114 -11.06 0.92 -8.96
N LEU A 115 -10.39 1.03 -7.82
CA LEU A 115 -9.22 1.89 -7.68
C LEU A 115 -8.09 1.45 -8.62
N ALA A 116 -7.81 0.14 -8.73
CA ALA A 116 -6.84 -0.40 -9.68
C ALA A 116 -7.19 -0.04 -11.14
N PHE A 117 -8.48 -0.10 -11.50
CA PHE A 117 -8.94 0.34 -12.83
C PHE A 117 -8.73 1.84 -13.06
N ILE A 118 -8.99 2.69 -12.05
CA ILE A 118 -8.74 4.13 -12.15
C ILE A 118 -7.24 4.40 -12.31
N LEU A 119 -6.37 3.72 -11.56
CA LEU A 119 -4.92 3.85 -11.69
C LEU A 119 -4.45 3.44 -13.09
N LYS A 120 -4.92 2.30 -13.60
CA LYS A 120 -4.65 1.87 -14.98
C LYS A 120 -5.09 2.92 -16.01
N SER A 121 -6.26 3.52 -15.81
CA SER A 121 -6.81 4.55 -16.72
C SER A 121 -6.07 5.87 -16.65
N ASN A 122 -5.19 6.05 -15.66
CA ASN A 122 -4.25 7.16 -15.51
C ASN A 122 -2.81 6.76 -15.85
N ASP A 123 -2.62 5.69 -16.63
CA ASP A 123 -1.34 5.20 -17.16
C ASP A 123 -0.34 4.71 -16.08
N PHE A 124 -0.75 4.53 -14.82
CA PHE A 124 0.11 3.89 -13.83
C PHE A 124 0.30 2.42 -14.15
N PRO A 125 1.53 1.87 -14.02
CA PRO A 125 1.81 0.50 -14.45
C PRO A 125 1.19 -0.55 -13.52
N ALA A 126 0.79 -1.67 -14.10
CA ALA A 126 0.45 -2.88 -13.36
C ALA A 126 1.72 -3.61 -12.89
N GLY A 127 1.58 -4.42 -11.85
CA GLY A 127 2.62 -5.27 -11.30
C GLY A 127 2.15 -6.68 -11.01
N GLY A 128 2.91 -7.38 -10.19
CA GLY A 128 2.65 -8.79 -9.87
C GLY A 128 1.82 -9.03 -8.61
N LYS A 129 1.35 -7.98 -7.92
CA LYS A 129 0.61 -8.09 -6.67
C LYS A 129 -0.64 -7.23 -6.71
N GLU A 130 -1.74 -7.73 -6.17
CA GLU A 130 -2.97 -6.96 -6.06
C GLU A 130 -2.85 -5.79 -5.08
N LEU A 131 -3.51 -4.69 -5.43
CA LEU A 131 -3.69 -3.55 -4.55
C LEU A 131 -4.44 -3.98 -3.29
N ALA A 132 -3.95 -3.55 -2.14
CA ALA A 132 -4.58 -3.85 -0.86
C ALA A 132 -6.01 -3.28 -0.77
N SER A 133 -6.90 -4.01 -0.09
CA SER A 133 -8.30 -3.65 0.07
C SER A 133 -8.60 -3.01 1.44
N ASN A 134 -7.69 -2.16 1.92
CA ASN A 134 -7.88 -1.38 3.15
C ASN A 134 -7.06 -0.08 3.09
N ALA A 135 -7.59 0.99 3.69
CA ALA A 135 -7.00 2.32 3.65
C ALA A 135 -5.62 2.36 4.32
N ASP A 136 -5.44 1.71 5.47
CA ASP A 136 -4.20 1.77 6.27
C ASP A 136 -3.00 1.25 5.47
N ALA A 137 -3.20 0.16 4.71
CA ALA A 137 -2.13 -0.40 3.86
C ALA A 137 -1.78 0.50 2.66
N LEU A 138 -2.67 1.41 2.29
CA LEU A 138 -2.51 2.34 1.16
C LEU A 138 -2.02 3.73 1.59
N GLU A 139 -1.96 4.01 2.90
CA GLU A 139 -1.66 5.33 3.45
C GLU A 139 -0.22 5.79 3.15
N SER A 140 0.71 4.86 3.00
CA SER A 140 2.11 5.19 2.68
C SER A 140 2.39 5.42 1.18
N ILE A 141 1.38 5.27 0.32
CA ILE A 141 1.52 5.38 -1.14
C ILE A 141 1.00 6.74 -1.60
N ASN A 142 1.90 7.63 -1.99
CA ASN A 142 1.53 8.95 -2.48
C ASN A 142 1.16 8.92 -3.97
N ILE A 143 0.12 9.69 -4.32
CA ILE A 143 -0.29 9.94 -5.70
C ILE A 143 0.57 11.10 -6.22
N ASN A 144 1.48 10.80 -7.13
CA ASN A 144 2.35 11.79 -7.77
C ASN A 144 2.22 11.67 -9.28
N ALA A 145 2.34 12.80 -9.99
CA ALA A 145 2.43 12.80 -11.44
C ALA A 145 3.63 11.97 -11.91
N GLN A 146 3.49 11.31 -13.07
CA GLN A 146 4.56 10.58 -13.73
C GLN A 146 5.44 11.52 -14.54
#